data_7953cebc9d576f9650ceed40c0ee9ce9
#
_entry.id   7953cebc9d576f9650ceed40c0ee9ce9
#
_cell.length_a   1.000
_cell.length_b   1.000
_cell.length_c   1.000
_cell.angle_alpha   90.00
_cell.angle_beta   90.00
_cell.angle_gamma   90.00
#
_symmetry.space_group_name_H-M   'P 1'
#
loop_
_entity.id
_entity.type
_entity.pdbx_description
1 polymer ?
#
loop_
_entity_poly.entity_id
_entity_poly.type
_entity_poly.pdbx_seq_one_letter_code
_entity_poly.pdbx_strand_id
1 'polypeptide(L)'
;MADDSDLTPPPPAGFHRSSERGAFSNHNGPYFHHADGTQAFFALKRHCNSIGLIHGGMLAAFLDGVLASAAGRGAGRVAITVHLSIDFLDMGRAGDWVIGEATLTRAASDLAFVEGRAHVGGRSLARATGVFKLMRRRQS
;
A
#
# COMPACT_ATOMS: atom_id res chain seq x y z
N MET A 1 26.69 -7.57 7.65
CA MET A 1 26.23 -8.39 6.52
C MET A 1 24.75 -8.13 6.28
N ALA A 2 24.38 -7.81 5.05
CA ALA A 2 22.97 -7.71 4.71
C ALA A 2 22.34 -9.12 4.83
N ASP A 3 21.22 -9.18 5.49
CA ASP A 3 20.47 -10.41 5.62
C ASP A 3 19.80 -10.71 4.27
N ASP A 4 20.09 -11.85 3.70
CA ASP A 4 19.50 -12.29 2.43
C ASP A 4 17.97 -12.39 2.49
N SER A 5 17.40 -12.41 3.71
CA SER A 5 15.95 -12.43 3.90
C SER A 5 15.25 -11.18 3.38
N ASP A 6 15.98 -10.09 3.13
CA ASP A 6 15.42 -8.84 2.59
C ASP A 6 15.59 -8.70 1.08
N LEU A 7 16.19 -9.69 0.43
CA LEU A 7 16.35 -9.67 -1.02
C LEU A 7 15.02 -9.96 -1.72
N THR A 8 14.64 -9.07 -2.61
CA THR A 8 13.45 -9.26 -3.44
C THR A 8 13.86 -9.71 -4.85
N PRO A 9 13.07 -10.60 -5.49
CA PRO A 9 13.27 -10.88 -6.91
C PRO A 9 12.95 -9.63 -7.74
N PRO A 10 13.29 -9.62 -9.03
CA PRO A 10 12.87 -8.52 -9.90
C PRO A 10 11.36 -8.32 -9.84
N PRO A 11 10.88 -7.07 -9.75
CA PRO A 11 9.46 -6.81 -9.66
C PRO A 11 8.74 -7.15 -10.98
N PRO A 12 7.40 -7.31 -10.94
CA PRO A 12 6.61 -7.45 -12.16
C PRO A 12 6.86 -6.29 -13.14
N ALA A 13 6.63 -6.56 -14.42
CA ALA A 13 6.89 -5.59 -15.48
C ALA A 13 6.20 -4.25 -15.21
N GLY A 14 6.93 -3.15 -15.37
CA GLY A 14 6.43 -1.79 -15.17
C GLY A 14 6.53 -1.28 -13.74
N PHE A 15 6.87 -2.14 -12.77
CA PHE A 15 7.06 -1.72 -11.38
C PHE A 15 8.51 -1.32 -11.14
N HIS A 16 8.67 -0.24 -10.40
CA HIS A 16 9.98 0.30 -10.01
C HIS A 16 10.02 0.48 -8.50
N ARG A 17 11.18 0.25 -7.92
CA ARG A 17 11.35 0.45 -6.47
C ARG A 17 11.06 1.90 -6.12
N SER A 18 10.21 2.11 -5.13
CA SER A 18 9.89 3.44 -4.64
C SER A 18 11.09 4.06 -3.94
N SER A 19 11.30 5.35 -4.16
CA SER A 19 12.29 6.11 -3.41
C SER A 19 11.89 6.19 -1.93
N GLU A 20 12.75 6.76 -1.12
CA GLU A 20 12.50 6.91 0.31
C GLU A 20 11.15 7.57 0.60
N ARG A 21 10.36 6.92 1.46
CA ARG A 21 8.97 7.31 1.75
C ARG A 21 8.74 7.72 3.19
N GLY A 22 9.81 7.87 3.96
CA GLY A 22 9.74 8.11 5.40
C GLY A 22 10.08 6.86 6.20
N ALA A 23 10.43 7.04 7.47
CA ALA A 23 11.01 5.99 8.28
C ALA A 23 10.11 4.76 8.44
N PHE A 24 8.81 4.97 8.68
CA PHE A 24 7.89 3.85 8.87
C PHE A 24 7.79 2.99 7.60
N SER A 25 7.55 3.62 6.46
CA SER A 25 7.41 2.90 5.18
C SER A 25 8.71 2.26 4.76
N ASN A 26 9.85 2.92 4.97
CA ASN A 26 11.16 2.34 4.66
C ASN A 26 11.43 1.10 5.50
N HIS A 27 10.99 1.09 6.76
CA HIS A 27 11.15 -0.06 7.64
C HIS A 27 10.27 -1.25 7.20
N ASN A 28 9.06 -0.98 6.70
CA ASN A 28 8.12 -2.01 6.28
C ASN A 28 8.25 -2.44 4.82
N GLY A 29 8.97 -1.66 3.99
CA GLY A 29 9.17 -1.99 2.58
C GLY A 29 10.10 -3.17 2.36
N PRO A 30 10.72 -3.26 1.17
CA PRO A 30 10.62 -2.27 0.09
C PRO A 30 9.28 -2.27 -0.64
N TYR A 31 8.87 -1.10 -1.07
CA TYR A 31 7.68 -0.91 -1.89
C TYR A 31 8.07 -0.58 -3.33
N PHE A 32 7.18 -0.93 -4.24
CA PHE A 32 7.34 -0.70 -5.68
C PHE A 32 6.11 0.03 -6.20
N HIS A 33 6.28 0.80 -7.25
CA HIS A 33 5.19 1.54 -7.87
C HIS A 33 5.19 1.37 -9.38
N HIS A 34 4.03 1.53 -9.97
CA HIS A 34 3.80 1.50 -11.41
C HIS A 34 3.27 2.87 -11.86
N ALA A 35 3.52 3.23 -13.13
CA ALA A 35 3.05 4.50 -13.68
C ALA A 35 1.52 4.65 -13.64
N ASP A 36 0.78 3.53 -13.63
CA ASP A 36 -0.69 3.53 -13.52
C ASP A 36 -1.22 3.81 -12.12
N GLY A 37 -0.33 3.97 -11.13
CA GLY A 37 -0.69 4.23 -9.75
C GLY A 37 -0.78 3.01 -8.86
N THR A 38 -0.70 1.81 -9.42
CA THR A 38 -0.66 0.61 -8.59
C THR A 38 0.67 0.53 -7.84
N GLN A 39 0.65 -0.15 -6.71
CA GLN A 39 1.82 -0.38 -5.87
C GLN A 39 1.98 -1.86 -5.61
N ALA A 40 3.16 -2.25 -5.16
CA ALA A 40 3.43 -3.65 -4.86
C ALA A 40 4.45 -3.78 -3.73
N PHE A 41 4.39 -4.92 -3.04
CA PHE A 41 5.48 -5.38 -2.21
C PHE A 41 5.64 -6.88 -2.38
N PHE A 42 6.89 -7.35 -2.25
CA PHE A 42 7.19 -8.78 -2.20
C PHE A 42 7.13 -9.21 -0.75
N ALA A 43 6.33 -10.22 -0.45
CA ALA A 43 6.13 -10.67 0.92
C ALA A 43 7.40 -11.38 1.42
N LEU A 44 8.15 -10.69 2.26
CA LEU A 44 9.34 -11.20 2.93
C LEU A 44 8.92 -11.92 4.22
N LYS A 45 9.82 -12.75 4.75
CA LYS A 45 9.58 -13.43 6.02
C LYS A 45 9.19 -12.46 7.14
N ARG A 46 9.84 -11.28 7.22
CA ARG A 46 9.53 -10.27 8.23
C ARG A 46 8.16 -9.60 8.07
N HIS A 47 7.50 -9.79 6.93
CA HIS A 47 6.12 -9.32 6.70
C HIS A 47 5.06 -10.33 7.15
N CYS A 48 5.50 -11.51 7.60
CA CYS A 48 4.62 -12.63 7.89
C CYS A 48 4.54 -12.91 9.39
N ASN A 49 3.47 -13.61 9.77
CA ASN A 49 3.31 -14.13 11.12
C ASN A 49 4.14 -15.42 11.30
N SER A 50 4.03 -16.03 12.48
CA SER A 50 4.80 -17.22 12.85
C SER A 50 4.48 -18.46 12.01
N ILE A 51 3.40 -18.47 11.26
CA ILE A 51 3.02 -19.60 10.39
C ILE A 51 3.23 -19.30 8.91
N GLY A 52 3.97 -18.24 8.59
CA GLY A 52 4.35 -17.92 7.21
C GLY A 52 3.29 -17.25 6.37
N LEU A 53 2.23 -16.74 6.98
CA LEU A 53 1.18 -15.98 6.30
C LEU A 53 1.43 -14.49 6.45
N ILE A 54 1.12 -13.72 5.42
CA ILE A 54 1.29 -12.26 5.48
C ILE A 54 0.47 -11.73 6.65
N HIS A 55 1.13 -11.00 7.55
CA HIS A 55 0.50 -10.43 8.72
C HIS A 55 -0.57 -9.41 8.32
N GLY A 56 -1.75 -9.48 8.96
CA GLY A 56 -2.82 -8.53 8.69
C GLY A 56 -2.38 -7.08 8.88
N GLY A 57 -1.51 -6.82 9.85
CA GLY A 57 -0.92 -5.50 10.06
C GLY A 57 -0.08 -5.02 8.88
N MET A 58 0.62 -5.93 8.20
CA MET A 58 1.38 -5.57 7.00
C MET A 58 0.44 -5.21 5.84
N LEU A 59 -0.63 -5.98 5.64
CA LEU A 59 -1.64 -5.66 4.63
C LEU A 59 -2.32 -4.32 4.95
N ALA A 60 -2.61 -4.05 6.22
CA ALA A 60 -3.20 -2.79 6.64
C ALA A 60 -2.26 -1.60 6.35
N ALA A 61 -0.98 -1.72 6.69
CA ALA A 61 0.01 -0.69 6.42
C ALA A 61 0.16 -0.45 4.91
N PHE A 62 0.20 -1.51 4.13
CA PHE A 62 0.29 -1.43 2.68
C PHE A 62 -0.94 -0.73 2.08
N LEU A 63 -2.13 -1.18 2.46
CA LEU A 63 -3.39 -0.60 1.94
C LEU A 63 -3.57 0.85 2.37
N ASP A 64 -3.20 1.20 3.61
CA ASP A 64 -3.20 2.59 4.04
C ASP A 64 -2.37 3.47 3.10
N GLY A 65 -1.18 3.04 2.76
CA GLY A 65 -0.31 3.76 1.83
C GLY A 65 -0.86 3.83 0.41
N VAL A 66 -1.45 2.74 -0.08
CA VAL A 66 -2.05 2.68 -1.42
C VAL A 66 -3.23 3.64 -1.52
N LEU A 67 -4.11 3.62 -0.52
CA LEU A 67 -5.29 4.49 -0.49
C LEU A 67 -4.89 5.97 -0.31
N ALA A 68 -3.94 6.25 0.59
CA ALA A 68 -3.44 7.61 0.81
C ALA A 68 -2.83 8.20 -0.48
N SER A 69 -2.08 7.40 -1.22
CA SER A 69 -1.50 7.82 -2.49
C SER A 69 -2.58 8.15 -3.53
N ALA A 70 -3.63 7.33 -3.62
CA ALA A 70 -4.74 7.60 -4.53
C ALA A 70 -5.48 8.88 -4.14
N ALA A 71 -5.72 9.10 -2.85
CA ALA A 71 -6.34 10.32 -2.35
C ALA A 71 -5.50 11.55 -2.67
N GLY A 72 -4.21 11.48 -2.39
CA GLY A 72 -3.28 12.59 -2.60
C GLY A 72 -3.11 12.96 -4.06
N ARG A 73 -2.94 11.96 -4.93
CA ARG A 73 -2.81 12.19 -6.38
C ARG A 73 -4.07 12.79 -6.97
N GLY A 74 -5.23 12.25 -6.61
CA GLY A 74 -6.50 12.74 -7.13
C GLY A 74 -6.80 14.18 -6.72
N ALA A 75 -6.38 14.58 -5.52
CA ALA A 75 -6.61 15.92 -4.99
C ALA A 75 -5.43 16.86 -5.19
N GLY A 76 -4.24 16.36 -5.55
CA GLY A 76 -3.00 17.15 -5.63
C GLY A 76 -2.55 17.69 -4.27
N ARG A 77 -2.80 16.97 -3.20
CA ARG A 77 -2.56 17.37 -1.80
C ARG A 77 -2.07 16.18 -1.00
N VAL A 78 -1.40 16.43 0.11
CA VAL A 78 -1.03 15.37 1.06
C VAL A 78 -2.28 14.89 1.81
N ALA A 79 -2.45 13.58 1.89
CA ALA A 79 -3.59 12.96 2.55
C ALA A 79 -3.17 12.28 3.84
N ILE A 80 -3.96 12.49 4.91
CA ILE A 80 -3.73 11.90 6.22
C ILE A 80 -4.92 11.03 6.58
N THR A 81 -4.67 9.81 7.03
CA THR A 81 -5.71 8.83 7.35
C THR A 81 -6.57 9.30 8.52
N VAL A 82 -7.88 9.36 8.29
CA VAL A 82 -8.88 9.62 9.33
C VAL A 82 -9.56 8.33 9.74
N HIS A 83 -9.91 7.50 8.75
CA HIS A 83 -10.58 6.22 8.98
C HIS A 83 -10.13 5.23 7.94
N LEU A 84 -9.90 4.00 8.37
CA LEU A 84 -9.53 2.90 7.48
C LEU A 84 -10.31 1.66 7.91
N SER A 85 -11.09 1.12 7.00
CA SER A 85 -11.83 -0.13 7.20
C SER A 85 -11.31 -1.19 6.24
N ILE A 86 -10.97 -2.36 6.77
CA ILE A 86 -10.38 -3.44 5.98
C ILE A 86 -11.12 -4.74 6.25
N ASP A 87 -11.47 -5.44 5.17
CA ASP A 87 -11.94 -6.81 5.22
C ASP A 87 -10.83 -7.72 4.68
N PHE A 88 -10.40 -8.68 5.48
CA PHE A 88 -9.42 -9.70 5.07
C PHE A 88 -10.17 -10.87 4.47
N LEU A 89 -9.92 -11.13 3.18
CA LEU A 89 -10.73 -12.06 2.38
C LEU A 89 -10.02 -13.39 2.14
N ASP A 90 -8.69 -13.38 2.08
CA ASP A 90 -7.90 -14.56 1.79
C ASP A 90 -6.48 -14.36 2.33
N MET A 91 -5.69 -15.40 2.30
CA MET A 91 -4.35 -15.41 2.87
C MET A 91 -3.28 -15.30 1.79
N GLY A 92 -2.27 -14.46 2.05
CA GLY A 92 -1.04 -14.40 1.28
C GLY A 92 0.10 -15.04 2.05
N ARG A 93 1.16 -15.44 1.35
CA ARG A 93 2.31 -16.15 1.91
C ARG A 93 3.60 -15.43 1.62
N ALA A 94 4.62 -15.73 2.38
CA ALA A 94 5.98 -15.33 2.04
C ALA A 94 6.30 -15.77 0.62
N GLY A 95 6.89 -14.87 -0.18
CA GLY A 95 7.20 -15.14 -1.58
C GLY A 95 6.15 -14.65 -2.58
N ASP A 96 5.01 -14.19 -2.11
CA ASP A 96 3.98 -13.62 -2.99
C ASP A 96 4.29 -12.16 -3.33
N TRP A 97 4.05 -11.78 -4.59
CA TRP A 97 3.95 -10.38 -4.97
C TRP A 97 2.54 -9.89 -4.72
N VAL A 98 2.40 -8.95 -3.81
CA VAL A 98 1.11 -8.35 -3.46
C VAL A 98 0.97 -7.04 -4.23
N ILE A 99 -0.10 -6.92 -4.98
CA ILE A 99 -0.41 -5.73 -5.77
C ILE A 99 -1.56 -4.98 -5.10
N GLY A 100 -1.41 -3.66 -4.97
CA GLY A 100 -2.44 -2.78 -4.42
C GLY A 100 -2.90 -1.76 -5.43
N GLU A 101 -4.21 -1.56 -5.46
CA GLU A 101 -4.84 -0.56 -6.31
C GLU A 101 -5.93 0.15 -5.53
N ALA A 102 -6.16 1.42 -5.85
CA ALA A 102 -7.17 2.21 -5.19
C ALA A 102 -7.71 3.28 -6.12
N THR A 103 -8.96 3.67 -5.86
CA THR A 103 -9.67 4.68 -6.63
C THR A 103 -10.23 5.73 -5.68
N LEU A 104 -9.99 7.00 -6.00
CA LEU A 104 -10.64 8.11 -5.31
C LEU A 104 -12.12 8.11 -5.70
N THR A 105 -12.99 7.81 -4.73
CA THR A 105 -14.44 7.76 -4.95
C THR A 105 -15.02 9.16 -4.98
N ARG A 106 -14.59 10.02 -4.05
CA ARG A 106 -15.07 11.38 -3.96
C ARG A 106 -14.09 12.24 -3.17
N ALA A 107 -13.89 13.47 -3.59
CA ALA A 107 -13.22 14.50 -2.80
C ALA A 107 -14.23 15.62 -2.55
N ALA A 108 -14.37 16.04 -1.31
CA ALA A 108 -15.30 17.10 -0.92
C ALA A 108 -14.63 17.93 0.17
N SER A 109 -14.41 19.22 -0.12
CA SER A 109 -13.72 20.12 0.79
C SER A 109 -12.32 19.58 1.15
N ASP A 110 -12.07 19.24 2.41
CA ASP A 110 -10.79 18.73 2.91
C ASP A 110 -10.83 17.23 3.18
N LEU A 111 -11.81 16.50 2.64
CA LEU A 111 -11.93 15.06 2.81
C LEU A 111 -11.88 14.33 1.47
N ALA A 112 -11.24 13.18 1.47
CA ALA A 112 -11.22 12.26 0.33
C ALA A 112 -11.74 10.89 0.76
N PHE A 113 -12.60 10.31 -0.05
CA PHE A 113 -13.14 8.97 0.15
C PHE A 113 -12.53 8.06 -0.91
N VAL A 114 -11.92 6.97 -0.47
CA VAL A 114 -11.11 6.09 -1.32
C VAL A 114 -11.49 4.64 -1.07
N GLU A 115 -11.48 3.84 -2.11
CA GLU A 115 -11.62 2.39 -1.99
C GLU A 115 -10.50 1.69 -2.74
N GLY A 116 -10.12 0.52 -2.28
CA GLY A 116 -9.04 -0.23 -2.89
C GLY A 116 -8.99 -1.68 -2.44
N ARG A 117 -8.02 -2.39 -3.01
CA ARG A 117 -7.80 -3.79 -2.68
C ARG A 117 -6.33 -4.17 -2.82
N ALA A 118 -5.97 -5.26 -2.15
CA ALA A 118 -4.70 -5.94 -2.34
C ALA A 118 -4.97 -7.34 -2.89
N HIS A 119 -4.19 -7.76 -3.88
CA HIS A 119 -4.36 -9.06 -4.52
C HIS A 119 -3.04 -9.71 -4.91
N VAL A 120 -3.08 -11.02 -5.09
CA VAL A 120 -1.98 -11.84 -5.62
C VAL A 120 -2.51 -12.60 -6.81
N GLY A 121 -1.95 -12.35 -7.99
CA GLY A 121 -2.40 -13.03 -9.22
C GLY A 121 -3.90 -12.85 -9.49
N GLY A 122 -4.47 -11.71 -9.16
CA GLY A 122 -5.89 -11.44 -9.30
C GLY A 122 -6.78 -11.93 -8.15
N ARG A 123 -6.24 -12.76 -7.26
CA ARG A 123 -6.96 -13.26 -6.07
C ARG A 123 -6.91 -12.21 -4.97
N SER A 124 -8.06 -11.65 -4.59
CA SER A 124 -8.13 -10.61 -3.57
C SER A 124 -7.77 -11.16 -2.20
N LEU A 125 -6.80 -10.51 -1.54
CA LEU A 125 -6.44 -10.82 -0.15
C LEU A 125 -7.21 -9.95 0.83
N ALA A 126 -7.45 -8.70 0.46
CA ALA A 126 -8.13 -7.74 1.33
C ALA A 126 -8.73 -6.63 0.47
N ARG A 127 -9.79 -6.05 0.96
CA ARG A 127 -10.38 -4.83 0.40
C ARG A 127 -10.47 -3.78 1.49
N ALA A 128 -10.42 -2.52 1.10
CA ALA A 128 -10.43 -1.42 2.06
C ALA A 128 -11.22 -0.24 1.56
N THR A 129 -11.78 0.48 2.50
CA THR A 129 -12.29 1.84 2.28
C THR A 129 -11.59 2.75 3.27
N GLY A 130 -11.35 3.99 2.87
CA GLY A 130 -10.69 4.96 3.72
C GLY A 130 -11.26 6.35 3.58
N VAL A 131 -11.14 7.11 4.65
CA VAL A 131 -11.41 8.54 4.66
C VAL A 131 -10.11 9.23 5.02
N PHE A 132 -9.72 10.22 4.24
CA PHE A 132 -8.46 10.94 4.40
C PHE A 132 -8.73 12.41 4.51
N LYS A 133 -8.04 13.07 5.44
CA LYS A 133 -8.00 14.52 5.49
C LYS A 133 -6.96 15.00 4.49
N LEU A 134 -7.37 15.95 3.66
CA LEU A 134 -6.48 16.58 2.70
C LEU A 134 -5.86 17.81 3.34
N MET A 135 -4.53 17.84 3.41
CA MET A 135 -3.80 18.94 3.98
C MET A 135 -3.90 20.15 3.07
N ARG A 136 -3.93 21.34 3.66
CA ARG A 136 -3.93 22.57 2.88
C ARG A 136 -2.63 22.67 2.09
N ARG A 137 -2.72 23.13 0.86
CA ARG A 137 -1.53 23.45 0.08
C ARG A 137 -0.74 24.54 0.78
N ARG A 138 0.58 24.36 0.87
CA ARG A 138 1.43 25.45 1.33
C ARG A 138 1.31 26.61 0.37
N GLN A 139 1.03 27.79 0.90
CA GLN A 139 1.17 29.01 0.13
C GLN A 139 2.67 29.30 0.01
N SER A 140 3.13 29.40 -1.23
CA SER A 140 4.51 29.80 -1.52
C SER A 140 4.67 31.31 -1.32
#